data_79bbe2a1c99a123161422cbd5a59353f
#
_entry.id   79bbe2a1c99a123161422cbd5a59353f
#
_cell.length_a   1.000
_cell.length_b   1.000
_cell.length_c   1.000
_cell.angle_alpha   90.00
_cell.angle_beta   90.00
_cell.angle_gamma   90.00
#
_symmetry.space_group_name_H-M   'P 1'
#
loop_
_entity.id
_entity.type
_entity.pdbx_description
1 polymer ?
#
loop_
_entity_poly.entity_id
_entity_poly.type
_entity_poly.pdbx_seq_one_letter_code
_entity_poly.pdbx_strand_id
1 'polypeptide(L)'
;VMELGRTLVKEKEHLKHNIRFICFGAEEIGLYGSRAYCEAHPDFMKKIRFMMNFDAAGRAGRQGFCLHGWPKLEPLFRDVIAEIGTDLPMWTQVGPYSDHWPFLLQGVATATMGDPDEAAKRGGRGFGHTKFDTVDKVDLRAMRECAGNAAVAAFKVLNMDDWSYQQRTQAEIG
;
A
#
# COMPACT_ATOMS: atom_id res chain seq x y z
N VAL A 1 3.27 6.25 -6.97
CA VAL A 1 2.32 5.69 -7.94
C VAL A 1 2.81 5.91 -9.37
N MET A 2 3.06 7.15 -9.84
CA MET A 2 3.51 7.44 -11.21
C MET A 2 4.79 6.71 -11.60
N GLU A 3 5.83 6.72 -10.75
CA GLU A 3 7.08 6.02 -11.01
C GLU A 3 6.90 4.50 -11.08
N LEU A 4 6.08 3.94 -10.20
CA LEU A 4 5.71 2.53 -10.24
C LEU A 4 5.02 2.18 -11.58
N GLY A 5 4.07 3.01 -12.03
CA GLY A 5 3.43 2.85 -13.34
C GLY A 5 4.43 2.90 -14.49
N ARG A 6 5.35 3.87 -14.48
CA ARG A 6 6.41 4.01 -15.48
C ARG A 6 7.35 2.80 -15.53
N THR A 7 7.62 2.19 -14.39
CA THR A 7 8.46 1.00 -14.28
C THR A 7 7.72 -0.24 -14.79
N LEU A 8 6.52 -0.51 -14.27
CA LEU A 8 5.77 -1.72 -14.61
C LEU A 8 5.26 -1.76 -16.04
N VAL A 9 5.01 -0.61 -16.67
CA VAL A 9 4.58 -0.59 -18.08
C VAL A 9 5.67 -1.13 -19.03
N LYS A 10 6.93 -1.05 -18.64
CA LYS A 10 8.04 -1.63 -19.41
C LYS A 10 8.08 -3.15 -19.34
N GLU A 11 7.55 -3.69 -18.28
CA GLU A 11 7.49 -5.13 -17.98
C GLU A 11 6.12 -5.75 -18.32
N LYS A 12 5.23 -5.01 -18.99
CA LYS A 12 3.84 -5.41 -19.21
C LYS A 12 3.68 -6.79 -19.85
N GLU A 13 4.59 -7.18 -20.74
CA GLU A 13 4.59 -8.49 -21.41
C GLU A 13 4.97 -9.65 -20.47
N HIS A 14 5.57 -9.32 -19.32
CA HIS A 14 5.96 -10.28 -18.28
C HIS A 14 4.98 -10.34 -17.12
N LEU A 15 3.87 -9.58 -17.18
CA LEU A 15 2.85 -9.56 -16.13
C LEU A 15 1.71 -10.51 -16.47
N LYS A 16 1.42 -11.44 -15.56
CA LYS A 16 0.30 -12.40 -15.72
C LYS A 16 -1.06 -11.79 -15.40
N HIS A 17 -1.10 -10.72 -14.60
CA HIS A 17 -2.32 -10.09 -14.14
C HIS A 17 -2.32 -8.59 -14.38
N ASN A 18 -3.51 -8.01 -14.41
CA ASN A 18 -3.69 -6.57 -14.60
C ASN A 18 -3.38 -5.79 -13.33
N ILE A 19 -2.85 -4.57 -13.51
CA ILE A 19 -2.69 -3.57 -12.46
C ILE A 19 -3.50 -2.32 -12.81
N ARG A 20 -4.07 -1.69 -11.81
CA ARG A 20 -4.74 -0.39 -11.92
C ARG A 20 -4.08 0.61 -11.00
N PHE A 21 -3.73 1.76 -11.52
CA PHE A 21 -3.22 2.90 -10.77
C PHE A 21 -4.35 3.91 -10.57
N ILE A 22 -4.58 4.32 -9.34
CA ILE A 22 -5.64 5.25 -8.99
C ILE A 22 -5.05 6.33 -8.09
N CYS A 23 -5.36 7.59 -8.36
CA CYS A 23 -5.09 8.71 -7.47
C CYS A 23 -6.44 9.17 -6.91
N PHE A 24 -6.66 8.97 -5.63
CA PHE A 24 -7.87 9.39 -4.96
C PHE A 24 -7.79 10.86 -4.55
N GLY A 25 -8.93 11.53 -4.55
CA GLY A 25 -9.08 12.87 -4.01
C GLY A 25 -9.92 12.85 -2.75
N ALA A 26 -9.87 13.96 -2.00
CA ALA A 26 -10.69 14.18 -0.82
C ALA A 26 -10.48 13.12 0.30
N GLU A 27 -9.23 12.63 0.43
CA GLU A 27 -8.87 11.71 1.51
C GLU A 27 -9.01 12.40 2.87
N GLU A 28 -8.41 13.57 3.02
CA GLU A 28 -8.30 14.35 4.26
C GLU A 28 -9.66 14.79 4.86
N ILE A 29 -10.71 14.79 4.08
CA ILE A 29 -12.07 15.17 4.52
C ILE A 29 -13.01 13.98 4.67
N GLY A 30 -12.50 12.76 4.68
CA GLY A 30 -13.27 11.56 4.99
C GLY A 30 -13.22 10.45 3.95
N LEU A 31 -12.12 10.29 3.22
CA LEU A 31 -11.89 9.20 2.25
C LEU A 31 -12.95 9.18 1.12
N TYR A 32 -13.47 10.35 0.74
CA TYR A 32 -14.59 10.41 -0.19
C TYR A 32 -14.29 9.77 -1.54
N GLY A 33 -13.09 9.98 -2.08
CA GLY A 33 -12.71 9.43 -3.38
C GLY A 33 -12.66 7.91 -3.38
N SER A 34 -12.00 7.30 -2.42
CA SER A 34 -11.88 5.85 -2.31
C SER A 34 -13.20 5.18 -1.93
N ARG A 35 -14.02 5.79 -1.06
CA ARG A 35 -15.36 5.30 -0.72
C ARG A 35 -16.27 5.29 -1.94
N ALA A 36 -16.37 6.42 -2.63
CA ALA A 36 -17.20 6.53 -3.85
C ALA A 36 -16.73 5.54 -4.94
N TYR A 37 -15.43 5.33 -5.05
CA TYR A 37 -14.88 4.34 -5.98
C TYR A 37 -15.34 2.92 -5.63
N CYS A 38 -15.22 2.50 -4.38
CA CYS A 38 -15.67 1.18 -3.93
C CYS A 38 -17.17 0.98 -4.14
N GLU A 39 -17.98 1.99 -3.80
CA GLU A 39 -19.44 1.97 -3.97
C GLU A 39 -19.87 1.89 -5.43
N ALA A 40 -19.18 2.61 -6.32
CA ALA A 40 -19.47 2.60 -7.76
C ALA A 40 -19.05 1.32 -8.49
N HIS A 41 -18.17 0.51 -7.88
CA HIS A 41 -17.57 -0.65 -8.55
C HIS A 41 -17.64 -1.95 -7.73
N PRO A 42 -18.82 -2.36 -7.19
CA PRO A 42 -18.93 -3.49 -6.26
C PRO A 42 -18.48 -4.83 -6.88
N ASP A 43 -18.75 -5.05 -8.17
CA ASP A 43 -18.33 -6.28 -8.85
C ASP A 43 -16.83 -6.29 -9.17
N PHE A 44 -16.24 -5.12 -9.32
CA PHE A 44 -14.79 -5.02 -9.48
C PHE A 44 -14.07 -5.28 -8.15
N MET A 45 -14.61 -4.82 -7.02
CA MET A 45 -14.05 -5.10 -5.69
C MET A 45 -13.84 -6.60 -5.45
N LYS A 46 -14.80 -7.44 -5.88
CA LYS A 46 -14.71 -8.91 -5.79
C LYS A 46 -13.57 -9.53 -6.61
N LYS A 47 -13.02 -8.78 -7.57
CA LYS A 47 -11.94 -9.26 -8.47
C LYS A 47 -10.56 -8.75 -8.06
N ILE A 48 -10.49 -7.82 -7.13
CA ILE A 48 -9.22 -7.26 -6.66
C ILE A 48 -8.54 -8.29 -5.76
N ARG A 49 -7.34 -8.71 -6.13
CA ARG A 49 -6.52 -9.59 -5.31
C ARG A 49 -5.87 -8.83 -4.17
N PHE A 50 -5.31 -7.68 -4.48
CA PHE A 50 -4.49 -6.91 -3.55
C PHE A 50 -4.54 -5.42 -3.88
N MET A 51 -4.56 -4.57 -2.86
CA MET A 51 -4.47 -3.11 -2.97
C MET A 51 -3.28 -2.61 -2.16
N MET A 52 -2.38 -1.89 -2.81
CA MET A 52 -1.27 -1.22 -2.14
C MET A 52 -1.52 0.28 -2.10
N ASN A 53 -1.58 0.85 -0.91
CA ASN A 53 -1.81 2.26 -0.69
C ASN A 53 -0.50 3.00 -0.44
N PHE A 54 -0.37 4.18 -1.03
CA PHE A 54 0.79 5.06 -0.90
C PHE A 54 0.34 6.38 -0.30
N ASP A 55 0.39 6.42 1.01
CA ASP A 55 0.14 7.59 1.81
C ASP A 55 1.40 7.86 2.64
N ALA A 56 1.89 9.09 2.56
CA ALA A 56 3.12 9.51 3.25
C ALA A 56 4.42 8.80 2.79
N ALA A 57 4.52 8.36 1.55
CA ALA A 57 5.70 7.70 0.97
C ALA A 57 7.00 8.52 1.01
N GLY A 58 6.91 9.82 1.27
CA GLY A 58 8.06 10.74 1.43
C GLY A 58 8.48 10.99 2.87
N ARG A 59 7.94 10.26 3.84
CA ARG A 59 8.43 10.30 5.23
C ARG A 59 9.77 9.60 5.34
N ALA A 60 10.63 10.11 6.23
CA ALA A 60 11.92 9.48 6.52
C ALA A 60 11.74 8.06 7.08
N GLY A 61 12.81 7.27 7.03
CA GLY A 61 12.83 5.89 7.47
C GLY A 61 12.80 4.89 6.33
N ARG A 62 12.93 3.60 6.69
CA ARG A 62 12.90 2.51 5.73
C ARG A 62 11.48 2.22 5.26
N GLN A 63 11.30 1.99 3.98
CA GLN A 63 9.99 1.83 3.38
C GLN A 63 9.60 0.33 3.34
N GLY A 64 9.21 -0.18 4.52
CA GLY A 64 8.68 -1.53 4.69
C GLY A 64 7.16 -1.62 4.50
N PHE A 65 6.54 -2.68 5.01
CA PHE A 65 5.15 -3.03 4.69
C PHE A 65 4.28 -3.21 5.93
N CYS A 66 3.16 -2.50 5.97
CA CYS A 66 2.05 -2.76 6.89
C CYS A 66 0.96 -3.58 6.19
N LEU A 67 0.63 -4.75 6.72
CA LEU A 67 -0.28 -5.70 6.06
C LEU A 67 -1.74 -5.62 6.56
N HIS A 68 -2.13 -4.57 7.23
CA HIS A 68 -3.50 -4.23 7.67
C HIS A 68 -4.36 -5.44 8.11
N GLY A 69 -3.85 -6.20 9.10
CA GLY A 69 -4.58 -7.34 9.66
C GLY A 69 -4.63 -8.59 8.79
N TRP A 70 -3.71 -8.73 7.82
CA TRP A 70 -3.57 -9.91 6.97
C TRP A 70 -2.31 -10.72 7.29
N PRO A 71 -2.21 -11.40 8.45
CA PRO A 71 -1.00 -12.14 8.81
C PRO A 71 -0.68 -13.27 7.82
N LYS A 72 -1.67 -13.80 7.11
CA LYS A 72 -1.45 -14.80 6.06
C LYS A 72 -0.59 -14.29 4.90
N LEU A 73 -0.49 -12.97 4.70
CA LEU A 73 0.40 -12.36 3.70
C LEU A 73 1.85 -12.27 4.16
N GLU A 74 2.15 -12.45 5.45
CA GLU A 74 3.51 -12.32 5.96
C GLU A 74 4.53 -13.18 5.22
N PRO A 75 4.31 -14.48 4.93
CA PRO A 75 5.29 -15.28 4.20
C PRO A 75 5.62 -14.69 2.82
N LEU A 76 4.61 -14.25 2.08
CA LEU A 76 4.79 -13.62 0.78
C LEU A 76 5.65 -12.35 0.88
N PHE A 77 5.36 -11.49 1.86
CA PHE A 77 6.10 -10.23 2.02
C PHE A 77 7.49 -10.43 2.63
N ARG A 78 7.74 -11.49 3.39
CA ARG A 78 9.11 -11.91 3.77
C ARG A 78 9.93 -12.29 2.55
N ASP A 79 9.34 -13.03 1.61
CA ASP A 79 10.01 -13.35 0.35
C ASP A 79 10.27 -12.09 -0.48
N VAL A 80 9.33 -11.14 -0.52
CA VAL A 80 9.54 -9.82 -1.18
C VAL A 80 10.73 -9.09 -0.55
N ILE A 81 10.78 -9.02 0.78
CA ILE A 81 11.88 -8.37 1.51
C ILE A 81 13.21 -9.06 1.23
N ALA A 82 13.22 -10.39 1.18
CA ALA A 82 14.43 -11.15 0.83
C ALA A 82 14.91 -10.86 -0.60
N GLU A 83 14.00 -10.73 -1.55
CA GLU A 83 14.33 -10.35 -2.94
C GLU A 83 14.85 -8.91 -3.05
N ILE A 84 14.34 -7.98 -2.24
CA ILE A 84 14.84 -6.60 -2.15
C ILE A 84 16.28 -6.60 -1.59
N GLY A 85 16.63 -7.57 -0.75
CA GLY A 85 17.98 -7.75 -0.22
C GLY A 85 18.35 -6.76 0.89
N THR A 86 17.36 -6.12 1.52
CA THR A 86 17.55 -5.23 2.67
C THR A 86 16.59 -5.61 3.79
N ASP A 87 17.01 -5.41 5.03
CA ASP A 87 16.14 -5.61 6.19
C ASP A 87 15.11 -4.49 6.27
N LEU A 88 13.86 -4.78 5.95
CA LEU A 88 12.74 -3.83 5.97
C LEU A 88 11.75 -4.16 7.09
N PRO A 89 11.18 -3.15 7.75
CA PRO A 89 10.14 -3.39 8.74
C PRO A 89 8.90 -4.01 8.08
N MET A 90 8.32 -4.99 8.76
CA MET A 90 7.02 -5.55 8.40
C MET A 90 6.18 -5.69 9.66
N TRP A 91 4.94 -5.20 9.58
CA TRP A 91 4.01 -5.24 10.72
C TRP A 91 2.57 -5.37 10.25
N THR A 92 1.68 -5.65 11.19
CA THR A 92 0.24 -5.70 10.95
C THR A 92 -0.46 -4.73 11.90
N GLN A 93 -1.07 -3.72 11.35
CA GLN A 93 -1.87 -2.77 12.10
C GLN A 93 -3.09 -2.38 11.27
N VAL A 94 -4.27 -2.52 11.84
CA VAL A 94 -5.50 -2.07 11.21
C VAL A 94 -5.78 -0.64 11.66
N GLY A 95 -6.10 0.24 10.71
CA GLY A 95 -6.44 1.62 11.01
C GLY A 95 -7.26 2.26 9.88
N PRO A 96 -8.30 3.05 10.22
CA PRO A 96 -9.25 3.61 9.24
C PRO A 96 -8.80 4.95 8.64
N TYR A 97 -7.48 5.20 8.58
CA TYR A 97 -6.95 6.56 8.41
C TYR A 97 -6.44 6.87 6.99
N SER A 98 -6.70 6.03 5.99
CA SER A 98 -6.29 6.29 4.61
C SER A 98 -7.10 5.48 3.60
N ASP A 99 -6.89 5.72 2.31
CA ASP A 99 -7.66 5.17 1.18
C ASP A 99 -7.66 3.64 1.05
N HIS A 100 -6.79 2.93 1.77
CA HIS A 100 -6.89 1.46 1.87
C HIS A 100 -8.11 0.99 2.65
N TRP A 101 -8.64 1.82 3.56
CA TRP A 101 -9.71 1.43 4.49
C TRP A 101 -11.02 1.02 3.79
N PRO A 102 -11.58 1.78 2.83
CA PRO A 102 -12.76 1.34 2.10
C PRO A 102 -12.59 0.03 1.35
N PHE A 103 -11.39 -0.25 0.82
CA PHE A 103 -11.08 -1.53 0.19
C PHE A 103 -11.00 -2.68 1.20
N LEU A 104 -10.36 -2.45 2.35
CA LEU A 104 -10.31 -3.41 3.44
C LEU A 104 -11.72 -3.80 3.89
N LEU A 105 -12.63 -2.84 4.04
CA LEU A 105 -14.03 -3.10 4.39
C LEU A 105 -14.79 -3.94 3.34
N GLN A 106 -14.33 -3.95 2.08
CA GLN A 106 -14.84 -4.83 1.03
C GLN A 106 -14.14 -6.21 1.02
N GLY A 107 -13.29 -6.50 2.01
CA GLY A 107 -12.58 -7.75 2.12
C GLY A 107 -11.31 -7.86 1.28
N VAL A 108 -10.90 -6.79 0.62
CA VAL A 108 -9.68 -6.77 -0.19
C VAL A 108 -8.45 -6.76 0.72
N ALA A 109 -7.48 -7.61 0.43
CA ALA A 109 -6.19 -7.57 1.10
C ALA A 109 -5.45 -6.27 0.78
N THR A 110 -5.00 -5.55 1.80
CA THR A 110 -4.37 -4.24 1.64
C THR A 110 -3.02 -4.16 2.34
N ALA A 111 -2.13 -3.35 1.80
CA ALA A 111 -0.91 -2.92 2.48
C ALA A 111 -0.66 -1.42 2.28
N THR A 112 0.02 -0.82 3.25
CA THR A 112 0.66 0.50 3.11
C THR A 112 2.16 0.36 3.33
N MET A 113 2.92 1.41 2.99
CA MET A 113 4.37 1.42 3.16
C MET A 113 4.80 2.49 4.15
N GLY A 114 5.90 2.22 4.86
CA GLY A 114 6.47 3.16 5.82
C GLY A 114 7.48 2.54 6.77
N ASP A 115 7.79 3.27 7.82
CA ASP A 115 8.63 2.86 8.93
C ASP A 115 7.92 3.19 10.26
N PRO A 116 7.46 2.18 11.01
CA PRO A 116 6.72 2.41 12.25
C PRO A 116 7.60 3.03 13.35
N ASP A 117 8.90 2.74 13.37
CA ASP A 117 9.81 3.28 14.38
C ASP A 117 10.11 4.76 14.13
N GLU A 118 10.31 5.15 12.87
CA GLU A 118 10.46 6.55 12.51
C GLU A 118 9.18 7.36 12.72
N ALA A 119 8.02 6.77 12.43
CA ALA A 119 6.74 7.38 12.74
C ALA A 119 6.60 7.64 14.24
N ALA A 120 6.94 6.66 15.09
CA ALA A 120 6.87 6.79 16.54
C ALA A 120 7.85 7.88 17.07
N LYS A 121 9.10 7.90 16.61
CA LYS A 121 10.11 8.90 17.00
C LYS A 121 9.69 10.34 16.67
N ARG A 122 8.90 10.53 15.61
CA ARG A 122 8.43 11.84 15.13
C ARG A 122 7.03 12.21 15.63
N GLY A 123 6.52 11.54 16.67
CA GLY A 123 5.17 11.77 17.17
C GLY A 123 4.05 11.31 16.22
N GLY A 124 4.34 10.30 15.39
CA GLY A 124 3.39 9.68 14.46
C GLY A 124 3.34 10.37 13.10
N ARG A 125 2.86 11.61 13.01
CA ARG A 125 2.62 12.29 11.72
C ARG A 125 3.79 13.13 11.22
N GLY A 126 4.78 13.45 12.06
CA GLY A 126 5.83 14.38 11.70
C GLY A 126 5.28 15.78 11.44
N PHE A 127 5.47 16.32 10.23
CA PHE A 127 4.92 17.62 9.81
C PHE A 127 3.49 17.53 9.24
N GLY A 128 2.99 16.33 8.97
CA GLY A 128 1.69 16.12 8.36
C GLY A 128 0.54 16.79 9.13
N HIS A 129 -0.40 17.38 8.43
CA HIS A 129 -1.52 18.18 8.93
C HIS A 129 -1.12 19.47 9.66
N THR A 130 0.04 20.00 9.35
CA THR A 130 0.49 21.30 9.89
C THR A 130 0.89 22.25 8.77
N LYS A 131 0.94 23.55 9.08
CA LYS A 131 1.46 24.56 8.13
C LYS A 131 2.93 24.38 7.76
N PHE A 132 3.64 23.51 8.45
CA PHE A 132 5.04 23.19 8.21
C PHE A 132 5.24 21.99 7.27
N ASP A 133 4.17 21.36 6.81
CA ASP A 133 4.20 20.28 5.82
C ASP A 133 4.42 20.86 4.42
N THR A 134 5.68 21.07 4.10
CA THR A 134 6.16 21.72 2.89
C THR A 134 7.07 20.76 2.10
N VAL A 135 7.23 20.99 0.81
CA VAL A 135 7.98 20.10 -0.09
C VAL A 135 9.41 19.81 0.34
N ASP A 136 10.05 20.73 1.05
CA ASP A 136 11.40 20.57 1.60
C ASP A 136 11.48 19.53 2.74
N LYS A 137 10.35 19.08 3.28
CA LYS A 137 10.26 18.02 4.29
C LYS A 137 10.18 16.61 3.70
N VAL A 138 10.01 16.53 2.39
CA VAL A 138 9.95 15.24 1.69
C VAL A 138 11.34 14.61 1.62
N ASP A 139 11.47 13.40 2.14
CA ASP A 139 12.68 12.61 2.01
C ASP A 139 12.70 11.89 0.65
N LEU A 140 13.51 12.41 -0.28
CA LEU A 140 13.64 11.85 -1.63
C LEU A 140 14.24 10.44 -1.64
N ARG A 141 15.05 10.09 -0.64
CA ARG A 141 15.57 8.73 -0.50
C ARG A 141 14.44 7.77 -0.14
N ALA A 142 13.64 8.12 0.87
CA ALA A 142 12.48 7.33 1.26
C ALA A 142 11.47 7.18 0.11
N MET A 143 11.21 8.23 -0.67
CA MET A 143 10.34 8.15 -1.86
C MET A 143 10.87 7.17 -2.91
N ARG A 144 12.18 7.20 -3.20
CA ARG A 144 12.80 6.27 -4.17
C ARG A 144 12.77 4.84 -3.66
N GLU A 145 13.09 4.64 -2.39
CA GLU A 145 13.03 3.33 -1.73
C GLU A 145 11.59 2.77 -1.76
N CYS A 146 10.60 3.58 -1.41
CA CYS A 146 9.19 3.21 -1.50
C CYS A 146 8.81 2.75 -2.92
N ALA A 147 9.18 3.51 -3.95
CA ALA A 147 8.88 3.16 -5.33
C ALA A 147 9.57 1.85 -5.77
N GLY A 148 10.82 1.65 -5.38
CA GLY A 148 11.58 0.43 -5.69
C GLY A 148 11.00 -0.81 -4.99
N ASN A 149 10.79 -0.74 -3.69
CA ASN A 149 10.24 -1.83 -2.89
C ASN A 149 8.82 -2.19 -3.34
N ALA A 150 8.01 -1.17 -3.66
CA ALA A 150 6.67 -1.37 -4.22
C ALA A 150 6.70 -2.06 -5.59
N ALA A 151 7.70 -1.77 -6.43
CA ALA A 151 7.83 -2.41 -7.74
C ALA A 151 8.10 -3.91 -7.60
N VAL A 152 9.01 -4.31 -6.70
CA VAL A 152 9.29 -5.72 -6.41
C VAL A 152 8.05 -6.43 -5.89
N ALA A 153 7.36 -5.84 -4.89
CA ALA A 153 6.14 -6.40 -4.33
C ALA A 153 5.03 -6.55 -5.38
N ALA A 154 4.79 -5.50 -6.18
CA ALA A 154 3.79 -5.53 -7.22
C ALA A 154 4.11 -6.56 -8.30
N PHE A 155 5.36 -6.65 -8.76
CA PHE A 155 5.79 -7.62 -9.76
C PHE A 155 5.57 -9.06 -9.25
N LYS A 156 5.90 -9.34 -8.00
CA LYS A 156 5.68 -10.65 -7.39
C LYS A 156 4.18 -10.99 -7.32
N VAL A 157 3.35 -10.10 -6.80
CA VAL A 157 1.89 -10.29 -6.70
C VAL A 157 1.25 -10.46 -8.09
N LEU A 158 1.68 -9.66 -9.07
CA LEU A 158 1.15 -9.71 -10.45
C LEU A 158 1.53 -10.99 -11.21
N ASN A 159 2.55 -11.73 -10.76
CA ASN A 159 3.02 -12.95 -11.39
C ASN A 159 2.65 -14.24 -10.64
N MET A 160 1.94 -14.14 -9.52
CA MET A 160 1.44 -15.32 -8.81
C MET A 160 0.33 -15.99 -9.61
N ASP A 161 0.46 -17.30 -9.85
CA ASP A 161 -0.59 -18.11 -10.50
C ASP A 161 -1.76 -18.31 -9.54
N ASP A 162 -1.47 -18.77 -8.33
CA ASP A 162 -2.46 -19.00 -7.28
C ASP A 162 -2.50 -17.82 -6.28
N TRP A 163 -3.69 -17.25 -6.12
CA TRP A 163 -4.00 -16.31 -5.07
C TRP A 163 -4.90 -16.98 -4.04
N SER A 164 -4.30 -17.61 -3.04
CA SER A 164 -5.01 -18.31 -1.96
C SER A 164 -5.56 -17.40 -0.86
N TYR A 165 -5.29 -16.12 -0.96
CA TYR A 165 -5.76 -15.12 0.03
C TYR A 165 -7.17 -14.68 -0.36
N GLN A 166 -8.17 -15.46 0.07
CA GLN A 166 -9.57 -15.14 -0.19
C GLN A 166 -9.96 -13.81 0.47
N GLN A 167 -10.86 -13.08 -0.18
CA GLN A 167 -11.44 -11.89 0.42
C GLN A 167 -12.13 -12.25 1.73
N ARG A 168 -11.98 -11.38 2.73
CA ARG A 168 -12.57 -11.55 4.05
C ARG A 168 -13.95 -10.92 4.08
N THR A 169 -14.83 -11.51 4.85
CA THR A 169 -16.12 -10.88 5.17
C THR A 169 -15.92 -9.72 6.15
N GLN A 170 -16.87 -8.81 6.20
CA GLN A 170 -16.82 -7.67 7.12
C GLN A 170 -16.75 -8.13 8.59
N ALA A 171 -17.39 -9.25 8.94
CA ALA A 171 -17.31 -9.84 10.28
C ALA A 171 -15.90 -10.39 10.64
N GLU A 172 -15.08 -10.72 9.65
CA GLU A 172 -13.71 -11.21 9.86
C GLU A 172 -12.67 -10.08 9.93
N ILE A 173 -13.07 -8.88 9.58
CA ILE A 173 -12.20 -7.69 9.62
C ILE A 173 -12.27 -7.02 11.01
N GLY A 174 -13.36 -7.21 11.74
CA GLY A 174 -13.56 -6.74 13.12
C GLY A 174 -14.28 -5.43 13.21
#